data_ddc7dbb90a4a25b24ff03f89752e0826
#
_entry.id   ddc7dbb90a4a25b24ff03f89752e0826
#
_cell.length_a   1.000
_cell.length_b   1.000
_cell.length_c   1.000
_cell.angle_alpha   90.00
_cell.angle_beta   90.00
_cell.angle_gamma   90.00
#
_symmetry.space_group_name_H-M   'P 1'
#
loop_
_entity.id
_entity.type
_entity.pdbx_description
1 polymer ?
#
loop_
_entity_poly.entity_id
_entity_poly.type
_entity_poly.pdbx_seq_one_letter_code
_entity_poly.pdbx_strand_id
1 'polypeptide(L)'
;MRHSVIFVLLGFLLSPAVDAHAEESCATCHPDVRTQYSGSIHAKEFGCTSCHGGDPALVSVEAHSVAKGYRGKPERKDIPALCATCHADPNRMKPYGLSTDQYAQYQTSRHGQLLAQGDPRVAVCTDCHGTHGILAPEEPTSPVARRNIPATCGHCHADPMLMAKYQLPADQVDKFRHSVHGIALFDEEHPLAPTCATCHGAHGATAPEVGSISLVCGHCHMRTREYFNGSPHRKAVDEGKMSECVSCHGYHDTTHPDHTLFDTACPTCHAAESPGIAAAQRLKTLLSQAQDSVATADAEVTQTSATFPTVVRYRPRLQQGWAYFMEALPVQHSLSVDRVADLTRSTRSVSDEVRAAVHGIEGESRLRYLWLALAWVAILFAAAVASLYRRQRRREKPPEGPATGYR
;
A
#
# COMPACT_ATOMS: atom_id res chain seq x y z
N MET A 1 -6.05 -55.12 53.76
CA MET A 1 -6.97 -54.03 53.49
C MET A 1 -6.87 -53.73 52.01
N ARG A 2 -7.86 -54.16 51.24
CA ARG A 2 -7.92 -53.97 49.78
C ARG A 2 -8.76 -52.73 49.50
N HIS A 3 -8.17 -51.68 48.87
CA HIS A 3 -8.91 -50.53 48.45
C HIS A 3 -9.27 -50.69 46.94
N SER A 4 -10.56 -50.91 46.70
CA SER A 4 -11.13 -50.89 45.34
C SER A 4 -11.31 -49.44 44.88
N VAL A 5 -10.63 -49.06 43.80
CA VAL A 5 -10.83 -47.80 43.11
C VAL A 5 -11.91 -48.02 42.06
N ILE A 6 -13.08 -47.42 42.30
CA ILE A 6 -14.18 -47.39 41.33
C ILE A 6 -13.86 -46.27 40.28
N PHE A 7 -13.57 -46.66 39.03
CA PHE A 7 -13.52 -45.78 37.90
C PHE A 7 -14.95 -45.46 37.42
N VAL A 8 -15.41 -44.25 37.70
CA VAL A 8 -16.63 -43.71 37.08
C VAL A 8 -16.27 -43.22 35.68
N LEU A 9 -16.62 -44.00 34.66
CA LEU A 9 -16.58 -43.57 33.26
C LEU A 9 -17.74 -42.60 33.05
N LEU A 10 -17.44 -41.25 33.07
CA LEU A 10 -18.32 -40.24 32.53
C LEU A 10 -18.30 -40.36 30.98
N GLY A 11 -19.32 -41.04 30.46
CA GLY A 11 -19.62 -41.03 29.03
C GLY A 11 -20.02 -39.61 28.60
N PHE A 12 -19.11 -38.88 27.97
CA PHE A 12 -19.47 -37.72 27.21
C PHE A 12 -20.30 -38.19 26.01
N LEU A 13 -21.61 -38.04 26.12
CA LEU A 13 -22.52 -38.09 24.98
C LEU A 13 -22.18 -36.87 24.11
N LEU A 14 -21.30 -37.09 23.13
CA LEU A 14 -21.20 -36.23 21.95
C LEU A 14 -22.56 -36.35 21.25
N SER A 15 -23.49 -35.45 21.62
CA SER A 15 -24.63 -35.15 20.75
C SER A 15 -24.02 -34.65 19.46
N PRO A 16 -24.29 -35.24 18.30
CA PRO A 16 -23.97 -34.60 17.04
C PRO A 16 -24.69 -33.24 17.10
N ALA A 17 -23.94 -32.14 16.93
CA ALA A 17 -24.55 -30.88 16.58
C ALA A 17 -25.31 -31.16 15.28
N VAL A 18 -26.61 -31.31 15.40
CA VAL A 18 -27.52 -31.34 14.24
C VAL A 18 -27.33 -29.98 13.62
N ASP A 19 -26.75 -29.93 12.41
CA ASP A 19 -26.71 -28.73 11.61
C ASP A 19 -28.14 -28.15 11.58
N ALA A 20 -28.37 -27.07 12.29
CA ALA A 20 -29.70 -26.49 12.54
C ALA A 20 -30.32 -25.85 11.28
N HIS A 21 -29.70 -26.07 10.14
CA HIS A 21 -30.19 -25.69 8.83
C HIS A 21 -30.83 -26.90 8.18
N ALA A 22 -32.09 -27.19 8.55
CA ALA A 22 -32.93 -28.05 7.74
C ALA A 22 -32.76 -27.65 6.28
N GLU A 23 -32.42 -28.61 5.40
CA GLU A 23 -32.31 -28.35 3.97
C GLU A 23 -33.61 -27.68 3.53
N GLU A 24 -33.55 -26.38 3.28
CA GLU A 24 -34.74 -25.65 2.88
C GLU A 24 -35.22 -26.24 1.55
N SER A 25 -36.46 -26.58 1.47
CA SER A 25 -37.10 -27.11 0.25
C SER A 25 -36.93 -26.22 -0.99
N CYS A 26 -36.63 -24.94 -0.75
CA CYS A 26 -36.33 -23.93 -1.79
C CYS A 26 -35.20 -24.38 -2.73
N ALA A 27 -34.16 -25.02 -2.20
CA ALA A 27 -33.01 -25.49 -2.97
C ALA A 27 -33.38 -26.55 -4.04
N THR A 28 -34.48 -27.27 -3.87
CA THR A 28 -34.96 -28.27 -4.82
C THR A 28 -35.36 -27.59 -6.14
N CYS A 29 -35.99 -26.44 -6.11
CA CYS A 29 -36.43 -25.68 -7.29
C CYS A 29 -35.45 -24.59 -7.71
N HIS A 30 -34.55 -24.14 -6.80
CA HIS A 30 -33.58 -23.05 -7.03
C HIS A 30 -32.12 -23.53 -6.84
N PRO A 31 -31.63 -24.57 -7.55
CA PRO A 31 -30.32 -25.16 -7.33
C PRO A 31 -29.15 -24.19 -7.61
N ASP A 32 -29.31 -23.34 -8.65
CA ASP A 32 -28.29 -22.35 -9.05
C ASP A 32 -28.08 -21.28 -7.96
N VAL A 33 -29.20 -20.81 -7.38
CA VAL A 33 -29.17 -19.85 -6.27
C VAL A 33 -28.56 -20.50 -5.02
N ARG A 34 -28.92 -21.76 -4.74
CA ARG A 34 -28.33 -22.54 -3.65
C ARG A 34 -26.82 -22.67 -3.78
N THR A 35 -26.33 -22.94 -4.98
CA THR A 35 -24.90 -23.04 -5.26
C THR A 35 -24.17 -21.72 -4.95
N GLN A 36 -24.72 -20.59 -5.38
CA GLN A 36 -24.16 -19.28 -5.07
C GLN A 36 -24.21 -18.99 -3.56
N TYR A 37 -25.36 -19.29 -2.93
CA TYR A 37 -25.58 -19.01 -1.52
C TYR A 37 -24.69 -19.85 -0.59
N SER A 38 -24.37 -21.09 -0.97
CA SER A 38 -23.56 -22.00 -0.15
C SER A 38 -22.15 -21.46 0.14
N GLY A 39 -21.62 -20.60 -0.72
CA GLY A 39 -20.35 -19.88 -0.50
C GLY A 39 -20.48 -18.60 0.32
N SER A 40 -21.69 -18.16 0.65
CA SER A 40 -21.93 -16.94 1.39
C SER A 40 -21.61 -17.09 2.89
N ILE A 41 -21.13 -16.00 3.50
CA ILE A 41 -20.98 -15.91 4.95
C ILE A 41 -22.32 -16.13 5.67
N HIS A 42 -23.44 -15.77 5.06
CA HIS A 42 -24.79 -15.94 5.61
C HIS A 42 -25.25 -17.40 5.62
N ALA A 43 -24.75 -18.22 4.70
CA ALA A 43 -25.18 -19.61 4.58
C ALA A 43 -24.83 -20.48 5.81
N LYS A 44 -23.94 -20.00 6.68
CA LYS A 44 -23.56 -20.69 7.92
C LYS A 44 -24.64 -20.65 9.01
N GLU A 45 -25.51 -19.62 8.95
CA GLU A 45 -26.46 -19.36 10.05
C GLU A 45 -27.88 -19.07 9.59
N PHE A 46 -28.10 -18.77 8.32
CA PHE A 46 -29.37 -18.32 7.79
C PHE A 46 -29.81 -19.16 6.58
N GLY A 47 -31.10 -19.37 6.43
CA GLY A 47 -31.70 -19.95 5.24
C GLY A 47 -32.33 -18.88 4.34
N CYS A 48 -32.88 -19.33 3.20
CA CYS A 48 -33.50 -18.46 2.21
C CYS A 48 -34.67 -17.63 2.80
N THR A 49 -35.43 -18.24 3.70
CA THR A 49 -36.60 -17.62 4.36
C THR A 49 -36.23 -16.47 5.31
N SER A 50 -34.99 -16.41 5.79
CA SER A 50 -34.52 -15.29 6.61
C SER A 50 -34.63 -13.95 5.87
N CYS A 51 -34.37 -13.95 4.55
CA CYS A 51 -34.48 -12.76 3.69
C CYS A 51 -35.81 -12.73 2.93
N HIS A 52 -36.28 -13.87 2.40
CA HIS A 52 -37.42 -13.93 1.50
C HIS A 52 -38.76 -14.26 2.19
N GLY A 53 -38.72 -14.75 3.43
CA GLY A 53 -39.90 -15.30 4.08
C GLY A 53 -40.39 -16.60 3.41
N GLY A 54 -41.66 -16.95 3.58
CA GLY A 54 -42.22 -18.19 3.05
C GLY A 54 -42.11 -19.37 4.03
N ASP A 55 -42.53 -20.56 3.56
CA ASP A 55 -42.56 -21.79 4.34
C ASP A 55 -41.48 -22.77 3.84
N PRO A 56 -40.38 -22.98 4.57
CA PRO A 56 -39.28 -23.83 4.14
C PRO A 56 -39.63 -25.35 4.16
N ALA A 57 -40.73 -25.70 4.77
CA ALA A 57 -41.18 -27.12 4.84
C ALA A 57 -41.94 -27.58 3.55
N LEU A 58 -42.37 -26.66 2.72
CA LEU A 58 -43.14 -26.97 1.54
C LEU A 58 -42.29 -27.05 0.26
N VAL A 59 -42.41 -28.16 -0.46
CA VAL A 59 -41.79 -28.33 -1.79
C VAL A 59 -42.85 -28.07 -2.85
N SER A 60 -43.45 -26.90 -2.82
CA SER A 60 -44.50 -26.49 -3.75
C SER A 60 -44.58 -24.96 -3.86
N VAL A 61 -45.37 -24.49 -4.84
CA VAL A 61 -45.61 -23.04 -5.06
C VAL A 61 -46.26 -22.36 -3.85
N GLU A 62 -46.97 -23.11 -3.02
CA GLU A 62 -47.57 -22.61 -1.79
C GLU A 62 -46.53 -22.09 -0.78
N ALA A 63 -45.27 -22.54 -0.89
CA ALA A 63 -44.15 -21.99 -0.10
C ALA A 63 -43.98 -20.45 -0.32
N HIS A 64 -44.40 -19.98 -1.51
CA HIS A 64 -44.35 -18.55 -1.91
C HIS A 64 -45.62 -17.78 -1.53
N SER A 65 -46.47 -18.33 -0.68
CA SER A 65 -47.71 -17.65 -0.28
C SER A 65 -47.41 -16.47 0.64
N VAL A 66 -47.97 -15.31 0.35
CA VAL A 66 -47.92 -14.10 1.20
C VAL A 66 -48.50 -14.40 2.59
N ALA A 67 -49.54 -15.29 2.66
CA ALA A 67 -50.09 -15.73 3.97
C ALA A 67 -49.06 -16.48 4.85
N LYS A 68 -48.00 -17.01 4.24
CA LYS A 68 -46.88 -17.68 4.89
C LYS A 68 -45.67 -16.74 5.08
N GLY A 69 -45.88 -15.44 4.90
CA GLY A 69 -44.84 -14.41 5.09
C GLY A 69 -43.86 -14.26 3.93
N TYR A 70 -44.12 -14.89 2.74
CA TYR A 70 -43.25 -14.70 1.60
C TYR A 70 -43.28 -13.26 1.09
N ARG A 71 -42.11 -12.65 0.98
CA ARG A 71 -41.90 -11.26 0.59
C ARG A 71 -41.51 -11.09 -0.88
N GLY A 72 -41.18 -12.18 -1.56
CA GLY A 72 -40.72 -12.16 -2.94
C GLY A 72 -39.29 -11.63 -3.10
N LYS A 73 -39.00 -11.19 -4.32
CA LYS A 73 -37.77 -10.45 -4.62
C LYS A 73 -37.94 -9.00 -4.12
N PRO A 74 -37.06 -8.52 -3.22
CA PRO A 74 -37.16 -7.14 -2.73
C PRO A 74 -37.03 -6.13 -3.88
N GLU A 75 -37.80 -5.05 -3.86
CA GLU A 75 -37.54 -3.91 -4.71
C GLU A 75 -36.22 -3.24 -4.33
N ARG A 76 -35.51 -2.63 -5.27
CA ARG A 76 -34.20 -1.99 -4.97
C ARG A 76 -34.26 -1.03 -3.79
N LYS A 77 -35.31 -0.23 -3.71
CA LYS A 77 -35.51 0.75 -2.63
C LYS A 77 -35.59 0.11 -1.25
N ASP A 78 -36.05 -1.14 -1.15
CA ASP A 78 -36.30 -1.86 0.10
C ASP A 78 -35.08 -2.70 0.56
N ILE A 79 -34.09 -2.93 -0.33
CA ILE A 79 -32.90 -3.74 -0.03
C ILE A 79 -32.13 -3.18 1.18
N PRO A 80 -31.82 -1.87 1.29
CA PRO A 80 -31.08 -1.36 2.43
C PRO A 80 -31.79 -1.56 3.76
N ALA A 81 -33.10 -1.37 3.81
CA ALA A 81 -33.90 -1.60 5.00
C ALA A 81 -33.97 -3.10 5.36
N LEU A 82 -34.06 -3.99 4.36
CA LEU A 82 -34.02 -5.44 4.59
C LEU A 82 -32.68 -5.87 5.23
N CYS A 83 -31.56 -5.43 4.71
CA CYS A 83 -30.24 -5.72 5.31
C CYS A 83 -30.14 -5.15 6.73
N ALA A 84 -30.66 -3.96 6.95
CA ALA A 84 -30.65 -3.26 8.24
C ALA A 84 -31.43 -4.01 9.33
N THR A 85 -32.39 -4.89 9.00
CA THR A 85 -33.12 -5.68 10.01
C THR A 85 -32.19 -6.51 10.92
N CYS A 86 -31.00 -6.83 10.41
CA CYS A 86 -29.94 -7.49 11.18
C CYS A 86 -28.75 -6.56 11.39
N HIS A 87 -28.25 -5.93 10.31
CA HIS A 87 -27.02 -5.13 10.34
C HIS A 87 -27.13 -3.82 11.11
N ALA A 88 -28.32 -3.35 11.46
CA ALA A 88 -28.51 -2.21 12.35
C ALA A 88 -28.87 -2.62 13.79
N ASP A 89 -28.91 -3.93 14.10
CA ASP A 89 -29.21 -4.44 15.45
C ASP A 89 -27.92 -4.78 16.21
N PRO A 90 -27.56 -4.01 17.26
CA PRO A 90 -26.37 -4.26 18.04
C PRO A 90 -26.32 -5.64 18.71
N ASN A 91 -27.49 -6.18 19.10
CA ASN A 91 -27.55 -7.48 19.77
C ASN A 91 -27.21 -8.63 18.78
N ARG A 92 -27.57 -8.47 17.51
CA ARG A 92 -27.27 -9.43 16.45
C ARG A 92 -25.83 -9.31 15.93
N MET A 93 -25.31 -8.10 15.83
CA MET A 93 -24.01 -7.86 15.22
C MET A 93 -22.82 -7.95 16.18
N LYS A 94 -23.06 -7.78 17.50
CA LYS A 94 -22.02 -7.89 18.54
C LYS A 94 -21.21 -9.20 18.52
N PRO A 95 -21.83 -10.38 18.33
CA PRO A 95 -21.09 -11.64 18.28
C PRO A 95 -20.06 -11.70 17.13
N TYR A 96 -20.28 -10.94 16.07
CA TYR A 96 -19.40 -10.90 14.88
C TYR A 96 -18.42 -9.72 14.91
N GLY A 97 -18.47 -8.87 15.94
CA GLY A 97 -17.63 -7.67 16.03
C GLY A 97 -17.92 -6.62 14.96
N LEU A 98 -19.12 -6.67 14.36
CA LEU A 98 -19.51 -5.75 13.31
C LEU A 98 -20.14 -4.47 13.89
N SER A 99 -19.82 -3.33 13.27
CA SER A 99 -20.52 -2.06 13.51
C SER A 99 -22.00 -2.17 13.08
N THR A 100 -22.84 -1.33 13.60
CA THR A 100 -24.28 -1.29 13.28
C THR A 100 -24.73 0.04 12.68
N ASP A 101 -23.78 0.86 12.29
CA ASP A 101 -24.04 2.20 11.75
C ASP A 101 -24.03 2.25 10.20
N GLN A 102 -23.74 1.11 9.52
CA GLN A 102 -23.65 1.06 8.06
C GLN A 102 -24.91 1.57 7.36
N TYR A 103 -26.09 1.20 7.87
CA TYR A 103 -27.35 1.67 7.30
C TYR A 103 -27.55 3.17 7.51
N ALA A 104 -27.26 3.67 8.70
CA ALA A 104 -27.34 5.11 8.99
C ALA A 104 -26.35 5.90 8.12
N GLN A 105 -25.12 5.41 7.96
CA GLN A 105 -24.15 5.99 7.04
C GLN A 105 -24.64 5.96 5.59
N TYR A 106 -25.21 4.83 5.14
CA TYR A 106 -25.75 4.72 3.79
C TYR A 106 -26.85 5.75 3.53
N GLN A 107 -27.76 5.97 4.48
CA GLN A 107 -28.82 6.96 4.35
C GLN A 107 -28.28 8.39 4.18
N THR A 108 -27.13 8.71 4.78
CA THR A 108 -26.47 10.02 4.63
C THR A 108 -25.59 10.08 3.36
N SER A 109 -25.27 8.96 2.73
CA SER A 109 -24.51 8.91 1.50
C SER A 109 -25.26 9.52 0.32
N ARG A 110 -24.53 9.92 -0.73
CA ARG A 110 -25.18 10.39 -1.96
C ARG A 110 -26.06 9.32 -2.60
N HIS A 111 -25.65 8.04 -2.54
CA HIS A 111 -26.44 6.92 -3.04
C HIS A 111 -27.76 6.79 -2.27
N GLY A 112 -27.71 6.79 -0.95
CA GLY A 112 -28.91 6.68 -0.11
C GLY A 112 -29.86 7.85 -0.28
N GLN A 113 -29.35 9.08 -0.38
CA GLN A 113 -30.15 10.28 -0.62
C GLN A 113 -30.90 10.21 -1.97
N LEU A 114 -30.23 9.82 -3.04
CA LEU A 114 -30.83 9.70 -4.35
C LEU A 114 -31.84 8.53 -4.42
N LEU A 115 -31.54 7.41 -3.72
CA LEU A 115 -32.49 6.31 -3.59
C LEU A 115 -33.79 6.77 -2.90
N ALA A 116 -33.67 7.53 -1.82
CA ALA A 116 -34.80 8.10 -1.10
C ALA A 116 -35.63 9.10 -1.95
N GLN A 117 -34.97 9.73 -2.94
CA GLN A 117 -35.62 10.58 -3.94
C GLN A 117 -36.27 9.77 -5.09
N GLY A 118 -36.15 8.44 -5.07
CA GLY A 118 -36.78 7.54 -6.04
C GLY A 118 -35.90 7.19 -7.26
N ASP A 119 -34.59 7.46 -7.24
CA ASP A 119 -33.71 7.02 -8.33
C ASP A 119 -33.28 5.54 -8.15
N PRO A 120 -33.79 4.61 -8.98
CA PRO A 120 -33.48 3.18 -8.85
C PRO A 120 -32.10 2.79 -9.43
N ARG A 121 -31.35 3.71 -10.02
CA ARG A 121 -30.05 3.42 -10.67
C ARG A 121 -28.86 3.56 -9.75
N VAL A 122 -29.08 4.15 -8.57
CA VAL A 122 -28.00 4.33 -7.59
C VAL A 122 -27.69 3.03 -6.86
N ALA A 123 -26.49 2.90 -6.36
CA ALA A 123 -26.04 1.71 -5.67
C ALA A 123 -26.83 1.45 -4.38
N VAL A 124 -27.18 0.18 -4.16
CA VAL A 124 -27.71 -0.36 -2.90
C VAL A 124 -26.73 -1.42 -2.38
N CYS A 125 -27.00 -1.99 -1.21
CA CYS A 125 -26.08 -2.91 -0.53
C CYS A 125 -25.58 -4.04 -1.44
N THR A 126 -26.48 -4.62 -2.22
CA THR A 126 -26.17 -5.77 -3.10
C THR A 126 -25.32 -5.43 -4.32
N ASP A 127 -25.23 -4.17 -4.72
CA ASP A 127 -24.38 -3.79 -5.86
C ASP A 127 -22.89 -3.81 -5.49
N CYS A 128 -22.60 -3.66 -4.21
CA CYS A 128 -21.23 -3.74 -3.69
C CYS A 128 -20.92 -5.12 -3.09
N HIS A 129 -21.83 -5.69 -2.32
CA HIS A 129 -21.61 -6.91 -1.56
C HIS A 129 -22.03 -8.20 -2.27
N GLY A 130 -22.73 -8.08 -3.40
CA GLY A 130 -23.39 -9.21 -4.05
C GLY A 130 -24.76 -9.52 -3.41
N THR A 131 -25.46 -10.51 -3.98
CA THR A 131 -26.84 -10.84 -3.57
C THR A 131 -26.88 -12.12 -2.75
N HIS A 132 -26.52 -13.25 -3.33
CA HIS A 132 -26.56 -14.56 -2.68
C HIS A 132 -25.18 -15.04 -2.23
N GLY A 133 -24.13 -14.76 -3.00
CA GLY A 133 -22.73 -15.11 -2.68
C GLY A 133 -22.01 -14.01 -1.93
N ILE A 134 -22.57 -13.51 -0.82
CA ILE A 134 -21.96 -12.45 -0.04
C ILE A 134 -20.74 -12.99 0.72
N LEU A 135 -19.58 -12.41 0.45
CA LEU A 135 -18.31 -12.80 1.03
C LEU A 135 -17.81 -11.76 2.06
N ALA A 136 -17.01 -12.23 3.01
CA ALA A 136 -16.31 -11.32 3.94
C ALA A 136 -15.33 -10.42 3.18
N PRO A 137 -15.06 -9.19 3.67
CA PRO A 137 -14.12 -8.27 3.02
C PRO A 137 -12.68 -8.81 2.93
N GLU A 138 -12.31 -9.74 3.80
CA GLU A 138 -11.00 -10.38 3.87
C GLU A 138 -10.80 -11.45 2.79
N GLU A 139 -11.89 -11.97 2.22
CA GLU A 139 -11.84 -12.96 1.15
C GLU A 139 -11.36 -12.29 -0.16
N PRO A 140 -10.27 -12.78 -0.77
CA PRO A 140 -9.69 -12.12 -1.95
C PRO A 140 -10.66 -11.99 -3.14
N THR A 141 -11.65 -12.88 -3.23
CA THR A 141 -12.66 -12.88 -4.28
C THR A 141 -13.88 -12.02 -3.96
N SER A 142 -13.98 -11.49 -2.73
CA SER A 142 -15.06 -10.58 -2.35
C SER A 142 -15.03 -9.30 -3.21
N PRO A 143 -16.17 -8.84 -3.73
CA PRO A 143 -16.22 -7.56 -4.45
C PRO A 143 -15.76 -6.37 -3.59
N VAL A 144 -15.90 -6.49 -2.27
CA VAL A 144 -15.49 -5.47 -1.30
C VAL A 144 -14.14 -5.76 -0.66
N ALA A 145 -13.42 -6.79 -1.11
CA ALA A 145 -12.01 -6.94 -0.78
C ALA A 145 -11.23 -5.72 -1.29
N ARG A 146 -10.29 -5.27 -0.49
CA ARG A 146 -9.59 -4.01 -0.69
C ARG A 146 -9.10 -3.78 -2.13
N ARG A 147 -8.51 -4.81 -2.75
CA ARG A 147 -7.99 -4.77 -4.12
C ARG A 147 -9.10 -4.69 -5.17
N ASN A 148 -10.31 -5.17 -4.85
CA ASN A 148 -11.44 -5.23 -5.77
C ASN A 148 -12.34 -3.97 -5.67
N ILE A 149 -12.23 -3.16 -4.61
CA ILE A 149 -13.05 -1.95 -4.42
C ILE A 149 -13.04 -1.03 -5.65
N PRO A 150 -11.89 -0.71 -6.30
CA PRO A 150 -11.91 0.15 -7.47
C PRO A 150 -12.72 -0.43 -8.64
N ALA A 151 -12.66 -1.75 -8.86
CA ALA A 151 -13.45 -2.40 -9.89
C ALA A 151 -14.96 -2.39 -9.54
N THR A 152 -15.30 -2.62 -8.28
CA THR A 152 -16.68 -2.58 -7.78
C THR A 152 -17.30 -1.19 -7.95
N CYS A 153 -16.59 -0.14 -7.56
CA CYS A 153 -17.01 1.23 -7.81
C CYS A 153 -17.08 1.54 -9.32
N GLY A 154 -16.08 1.06 -10.06
CA GLY A 154 -15.94 1.26 -11.50
C GLY A 154 -17.06 0.64 -12.33
N HIS A 155 -17.75 -0.39 -11.82
CA HIS A 155 -18.90 -0.96 -12.50
C HIS A 155 -19.95 0.08 -12.93
N CYS A 156 -20.11 1.13 -12.12
CA CYS A 156 -20.96 2.27 -12.43
C CYS A 156 -20.17 3.52 -12.76
N HIS A 157 -19.13 3.86 -11.94
CA HIS A 157 -18.40 5.10 -12.07
C HIS A 157 -17.45 5.17 -13.28
N ALA A 158 -17.25 4.08 -14.01
CA ALA A 158 -16.56 4.06 -15.31
C ALA A 158 -17.52 3.97 -16.49
N ASP A 159 -18.85 4.02 -16.27
CA ASP A 159 -19.85 4.06 -17.35
C ASP A 159 -20.16 5.52 -17.73
N PRO A 160 -19.72 6.00 -18.92
CA PRO A 160 -19.93 7.39 -19.33
C PRO A 160 -21.41 7.75 -19.51
N MET A 161 -22.25 6.78 -19.95
CA MET A 161 -23.66 7.03 -20.16
C MET A 161 -24.42 7.19 -18.83
N LEU A 162 -24.04 6.38 -17.84
CA LEU A 162 -24.63 6.47 -16.51
C LEU A 162 -24.14 7.74 -15.82
N MET A 163 -22.83 8.01 -15.81
CA MET A 163 -22.26 9.16 -15.11
C MET A 163 -22.69 10.50 -15.70
N ALA A 164 -22.89 10.59 -17.01
CA ALA A 164 -23.42 11.82 -17.63
C ALA A 164 -24.78 12.26 -17.07
N LYS A 165 -25.62 11.34 -16.61
CA LYS A 165 -26.92 11.66 -15.98
C LYS A 165 -26.76 12.42 -14.66
N TYR A 166 -25.63 12.23 -14.00
CA TYR A 166 -25.28 12.85 -12.72
C TYR A 166 -24.27 14.00 -12.87
N GLN A 167 -23.90 14.33 -14.11
CA GLN A 167 -22.88 15.35 -14.43
C GLN A 167 -21.52 15.02 -13.78
N LEU A 168 -21.20 13.73 -13.71
CA LEU A 168 -19.93 13.23 -13.19
C LEU A 168 -19.03 12.75 -14.34
N PRO A 169 -17.71 12.94 -14.25
CA PRO A 169 -16.79 12.28 -15.18
C PRO A 169 -16.79 10.77 -14.95
N ALA A 170 -16.35 10.00 -15.93
CA ALA A 170 -16.28 8.53 -15.88
C ALA A 170 -14.86 7.99 -15.96
N ASP A 171 -13.86 8.85 -15.72
CA ASP A 171 -12.44 8.54 -15.83
C ASP A 171 -11.73 8.38 -14.47
N GLN A 172 -12.47 8.52 -13.36
CA GLN A 172 -11.89 8.51 -12.01
C GLN A 172 -11.19 7.18 -11.71
N VAL A 173 -11.75 6.06 -12.14
CA VAL A 173 -11.19 4.73 -11.87
C VAL A 173 -9.91 4.52 -12.67
N ASP A 174 -9.89 4.96 -13.92
CA ASP A 174 -8.71 4.91 -14.77
C ASP A 174 -7.60 5.82 -14.22
N LYS A 175 -7.92 7.06 -13.86
CA LYS A 175 -7.00 7.98 -13.21
C LYS A 175 -6.43 7.41 -11.91
N PHE A 176 -7.30 6.86 -11.06
CA PHE A 176 -6.84 6.22 -9.82
C PHE A 176 -5.88 5.05 -10.09
N ARG A 177 -6.17 4.21 -11.09
CA ARG A 177 -5.31 3.09 -11.45
C ARG A 177 -3.87 3.52 -11.77
N HIS A 178 -3.71 4.64 -12.46
CA HIS A 178 -2.41 5.17 -12.86
C HIS A 178 -1.78 6.13 -11.82
N SER A 179 -2.49 6.42 -10.73
CA SER A 179 -1.98 7.23 -9.64
C SER A 179 -0.97 6.48 -8.77
N VAL A 180 -0.20 7.22 -7.96
CA VAL A 180 0.70 6.60 -6.95
C VAL A 180 -0.05 5.67 -6.00
N HIS A 181 -1.29 6.00 -5.67
CA HIS A 181 -2.12 5.19 -4.78
C HIS A 181 -2.60 3.91 -5.48
N GLY A 182 -2.94 4.00 -6.76
CA GLY A 182 -3.31 2.83 -7.57
C GLY A 182 -2.13 1.90 -7.81
N ILE A 183 -0.96 2.44 -8.14
CA ILE A 183 0.29 1.68 -8.27
C ILE A 183 0.60 0.96 -6.95
N ALA A 184 0.56 1.68 -5.82
CA ALA A 184 0.79 1.08 -4.51
C ALA A 184 -0.22 -0.03 -4.18
N LEU A 185 -1.49 0.10 -4.62
CA LEU A 185 -2.52 -0.90 -4.37
C LEU A 185 -2.37 -2.14 -5.26
N PHE A 186 -2.10 -1.95 -6.55
CA PHE A 186 -2.20 -3.01 -7.55
C PHE A 186 -0.86 -3.65 -7.90
N ASP A 187 0.21 -2.85 -7.96
CA ASP A 187 1.49 -3.30 -8.48
C ASP A 187 2.48 -3.59 -7.33
N GLU A 188 2.45 -2.78 -6.27
CA GLU A 188 3.30 -2.97 -5.08
C GLU A 188 2.61 -3.77 -3.98
N GLU A 189 1.30 -4.01 -4.08
CA GLU A 189 0.47 -4.72 -3.08
C GLU A 189 0.64 -4.15 -1.66
N HIS A 190 0.88 -2.83 -1.58
CA HIS A 190 1.18 -2.19 -0.31
C HIS A 190 -0.03 -2.25 0.65
N PRO A 191 0.13 -2.78 1.88
CA PRO A 191 -1.00 -3.07 2.76
C PRO A 191 -1.78 -1.84 3.23
N LEU A 192 -1.20 -0.65 3.15
CA LEU A 192 -1.83 0.62 3.55
C LEU A 192 -2.22 1.51 2.38
N ALA A 193 -2.06 1.06 1.10
CA ALA A 193 -2.46 1.88 -0.04
C ALA A 193 -3.96 2.21 0.04
N PRO A 194 -4.40 3.46 -0.17
CA PRO A 194 -5.81 3.81 -0.10
C PRO A 194 -6.61 3.21 -1.24
N THR A 195 -7.92 3.13 -1.07
CA THR A 195 -8.90 2.77 -2.09
C THR A 195 -9.92 3.89 -2.24
N CYS A 196 -10.87 3.76 -3.17
CA CYS A 196 -11.97 4.71 -3.29
C CYS A 196 -12.68 4.95 -1.96
N ALA A 197 -12.96 3.87 -1.21
CA ALA A 197 -13.62 3.95 0.08
C ALA A 197 -12.79 4.64 1.18
N THR A 198 -11.47 4.67 1.05
CA THR A 198 -10.60 5.34 2.02
C THR A 198 -10.77 6.86 1.99
N CYS A 199 -11.00 7.42 0.79
CA CYS A 199 -11.18 8.86 0.60
C CYS A 199 -12.66 9.28 0.67
N HIS A 200 -13.55 8.47 0.09
CA HIS A 200 -14.96 8.80 -0.05
C HIS A 200 -15.87 8.21 1.05
N GLY A 201 -15.33 7.31 1.88
CA GLY A 201 -16.12 6.47 2.77
C GLY A 201 -16.68 5.24 2.03
N ALA A 202 -17.02 4.19 2.80
CA ALA A 202 -17.65 2.99 2.26
C ALA A 202 -19.17 3.16 2.22
N HIS A 203 -19.82 3.06 3.37
CA HIS A 203 -21.28 3.15 3.47
C HIS A 203 -21.78 4.60 3.37
N GLY A 204 -21.03 5.55 3.93
CA GLY A 204 -21.33 6.99 3.83
C GLY A 204 -20.72 7.65 2.59
N ALA A 205 -20.59 6.92 1.47
CA ALA A 205 -19.87 7.40 0.30
C ALA A 205 -20.42 8.73 -0.23
N THR A 206 -19.54 9.73 -0.23
CA THR A 206 -19.83 11.08 -0.72
C THR A 206 -18.56 11.71 -1.29
N ALA A 207 -18.71 12.72 -2.14
CA ALA A 207 -17.57 13.52 -2.55
C ALA A 207 -17.07 14.33 -1.35
N PRO A 208 -15.75 14.32 -1.05
CA PRO A 208 -15.20 15.21 -0.04
C PRO A 208 -15.51 16.66 -0.40
N GLU A 209 -15.99 17.43 0.57
CA GLU A 209 -16.16 18.86 0.40
C GLU A 209 -14.81 19.56 0.27
N VAL A 210 -14.75 20.66 -0.47
CA VAL A 210 -13.50 21.40 -0.74
C VAL A 210 -12.79 21.79 0.56
N GLY A 211 -13.52 22.13 1.61
CA GLY A 211 -12.96 22.47 2.93
C GLY A 211 -12.49 21.29 3.77
N SER A 212 -12.69 20.04 3.31
CA SER A 212 -12.33 18.83 4.06
C SER A 212 -11.24 17.96 3.39
N ILE A 213 -10.77 18.36 2.22
CA ILE A 213 -9.80 17.55 1.44
C ILE A 213 -8.51 17.33 2.22
N SER A 214 -7.98 18.36 2.88
CA SER A 214 -6.78 18.21 3.70
C SER A 214 -6.97 17.29 4.90
N LEU A 215 -8.19 17.15 5.40
CA LEU A 215 -8.52 16.18 6.44
C LEU A 215 -8.41 14.76 5.90
N VAL A 216 -8.96 14.50 4.72
CA VAL A 216 -8.90 13.19 4.06
C VAL A 216 -7.45 12.78 3.79
N CYS A 217 -6.68 13.62 3.10
CA CYS A 217 -5.26 13.37 2.83
C CYS A 217 -4.44 13.28 4.13
N GLY A 218 -4.73 14.17 5.07
CA GLY A 218 -4.04 14.30 6.35
C GLY A 218 -4.27 13.15 7.33
N HIS A 219 -5.20 12.23 7.09
CA HIS A 219 -5.29 11.00 7.89
C HIS A 219 -4.02 10.15 7.78
N CYS A 220 -3.40 10.12 6.60
CA CYS A 220 -2.14 9.41 6.36
C CYS A 220 -0.95 10.38 6.30
N HIS A 221 -1.11 11.54 5.65
CA HIS A 221 -0.09 12.55 5.43
C HIS A 221 -0.12 13.66 6.50
N MET A 222 -0.20 13.27 7.80
CA MET A 222 -0.38 14.20 8.92
C MET A 222 0.69 15.29 8.99
N ARG A 223 1.98 14.93 8.88
CA ARG A 223 3.08 15.90 8.95
C ARG A 223 3.06 16.88 7.78
N THR A 224 2.78 16.38 6.58
CA THR A 224 2.62 17.22 5.37
C THR A 224 1.52 18.24 5.56
N ARG A 225 0.36 17.80 6.07
CA ARG A 225 -0.77 18.68 6.39
C ARG A 225 -0.42 19.73 7.44
N GLU A 226 0.31 19.36 8.48
CA GLU A 226 0.77 20.29 9.53
C GLU A 226 1.62 21.41 8.93
N TYR A 227 2.61 21.08 8.11
CA TYR A 227 3.45 22.06 7.43
C TYR A 227 2.68 22.91 6.43
N PHE A 228 1.76 22.30 5.66
CA PHE A 228 0.89 23.04 4.76
C PHE A 228 0.01 24.05 5.50
N ASN A 229 -0.59 23.67 6.63
CA ASN A 229 -1.41 24.57 7.44
C ASN A 229 -0.61 25.75 8.02
N GLY A 230 0.69 25.60 8.23
CA GLY A 230 1.61 26.67 8.61
C GLY A 230 2.19 27.47 7.45
N SER A 231 1.81 27.16 6.20
CA SER A 231 2.31 27.84 5.01
C SER A 231 1.51 29.08 4.64
N PRO A 232 2.08 29.99 3.81
CA PRO A 232 1.33 31.14 3.27
C PRO A 232 0.08 30.73 2.46
N HIS A 233 0.04 29.53 1.89
CA HIS A 233 -1.09 29.04 1.12
C HIS A 233 -2.32 28.74 1.97
N ARG A 234 -2.18 28.52 3.29
CA ARG A 234 -3.33 28.34 4.18
C ARG A 234 -4.31 29.52 4.08
N LYS A 235 -3.79 30.75 4.01
CA LYS A 235 -4.63 31.94 3.83
C LYS A 235 -5.40 31.90 2.50
N ALA A 236 -4.78 31.43 1.42
CA ALA A 236 -5.45 31.33 0.12
C ALA A 236 -6.59 30.30 0.14
N VAL A 237 -6.43 29.22 0.92
CA VAL A 237 -7.51 28.23 1.16
C VAL A 237 -8.65 28.86 1.96
N ASP A 238 -8.36 29.56 3.05
CA ASP A 238 -9.35 30.20 3.89
C ASP A 238 -10.15 31.27 3.13
N GLU A 239 -9.52 31.90 2.13
CA GLU A 239 -10.15 32.87 1.22
C GLU A 239 -10.86 32.20 0.02
N GLY A 240 -10.88 30.86 -0.08
CA GLY A 240 -11.50 30.12 -1.18
C GLY A 240 -10.79 30.24 -2.53
N LYS A 241 -9.52 30.67 -2.56
CA LYS A 241 -8.74 30.88 -3.78
C LYS A 241 -8.02 29.64 -4.27
N MET A 242 -7.90 28.61 -3.41
CA MET A 242 -7.31 27.31 -3.76
C MET A 242 -7.93 26.16 -2.97
N SER A 243 -7.86 24.96 -3.52
CA SER A 243 -8.42 23.72 -2.98
C SER A 243 -7.34 22.88 -2.34
N GLU A 244 -6.65 23.42 -1.34
CA GLU A 244 -5.66 22.69 -0.52
C GLU A 244 -4.70 21.79 -1.34
N CYS A 245 -4.53 20.53 -0.93
CA CYS A 245 -3.60 19.56 -1.52
C CYS A 245 -3.82 19.33 -3.02
N VAL A 246 -5.10 19.25 -3.43
CA VAL A 246 -5.46 18.90 -4.81
C VAL A 246 -5.20 19.99 -5.83
N SER A 247 -5.00 21.25 -5.40
CA SER A 247 -4.60 22.34 -6.30
C SER A 247 -3.21 22.10 -6.92
N CYS A 248 -2.36 21.30 -6.27
CA CYS A 248 -1.03 20.96 -6.75
C CYS A 248 -0.92 19.51 -7.19
N HIS A 249 -1.58 18.58 -6.49
CA HIS A 249 -1.41 17.14 -6.68
C HIS A 249 -2.50 16.46 -7.51
N GLY A 250 -3.56 17.18 -7.89
CA GLY A 250 -4.72 16.58 -8.57
C GLY A 250 -5.62 15.78 -7.60
N TYR A 251 -6.62 15.12 -8.16
CA TYR A 251 -7.61 14.35 -7.40
C TYR A 251 -7.34 12.83 -7.46
N HIS A 252 -7.82 12.20 -8.52
CA HIS A 252 -7.72 10.75 -8.72
C HIS A 252 -6.42 10.36 -9.45
N ASP A 253 -5.83 11.28 -10.17
CA ASP A 253 -4.62 11.15 -10.96
C ASP A 253 -3.35 11.63 -10.23
N THR A 254 -3.35 11.54 -8.90
CA THR A 254 -2.21 11.93 -8.08
C THR A 254 -0.96 11.18 -8.52
N THR A 255 -0.06 11.87 -9.20
CA THR A 255 1.20 11.31 -9.68
C THR A 255 2.25 11.28 -8.57
N HIS A 256 3.28 10.47 -8.75
CA HIS A 256 4.45 10.52 -7.86
C HIS A 256 5.03 11.94 -7.93
N PRO A 257 5.08 12.67 -6.80
CA PRO A 257 5.58 14.03 -6.80
C PRO A 257 7.09 14.01 -7.02
N ASP A 258 7.53 14.33 -8.21
CA ASP A 258 8.90 14.66 -8.50
C ASP A 258 9.12 16.19 -8.45
N HIS A 259 10.35 16.61 -8.63
CA HIS A 259 10.69 18.03 -8.56
C HIS A 259 10.12 18.85 -9.73
N THR A 260 9.56 18.23 -10.76
CA THR A 260 8.92 18.92 -11.89
C THR A 260 7.58 19.54 -11.48
N LEU A 261 6.99 19.10 -10.38
CA LEU A 261 5.77 19.71 -9.84
C LEU A 261 5.93 21.19 -9.54
N PHE A 262 7.15 21.65 -9.15
CA PHE A 262 7.43 23.06 -8.97
C PHE A 262 7.36 23.87 -10.28
N ASP A 263 7.61 23.23 -11.42
CA ASP A 263 7.54 23.88 -12.74
C ASP A 263 6.13 23.91 -13.31
N THR A 264 5.28 22.99 -12.89
CA THR A 264 3.94 22.80 -13.48
C THR A 264 2.83 23.37 -12.60
N ALA A 265 2.87 23.17 -11.29
CA ALA A 265 1.81 23.61 -10.38
C ALA A 265 1.94 25.10 -9.98
N CYS A 266 3.15 25.56 -9.65
CA CYS A 266 3.32 26.95 -9.17
C CYS A 266 2.94 28.01 -10.22
N PRO A 267 3.29 27.88 -11.52
CA PRO A 267 2.95 28.87 -12.53
C PRO A 267 1.45 28.98 -12.85
N THR A 268 0.62 28.04 -12.40
CA THR A 268 -0.83 28.14 -12.62
C THR A 268 -1.47 29.34 -11.89
N CYS A 269 -0.82 29.81 -10.81
CA CYS A 269 -1.30 30.92 -9.97
C CYS A 269 -0.28 32.05 -9.84
N HIS A 270 1.01 31.76 -9.97
CA HIS A 270 2.09 32.73 -9.78
C HIS A 270 2.69 33.20 -11.10
N ALA A 271 2.84 34.52 -11.27
CA ALA A 271 3.53 35.08 -12.41
C ALA A 271 5.03 34.69 -12.43
N ALA A 272 5.64 34.59 -13.60
CA ALA A 272 6.99 34.06 -13.83
C ALA A 272 8.09 34.72 -12.96
N GLU A 273 8.00 36.02 -12.73
CA GLU A 273 9.00 36.79 -11.96
C GLU A 273 8.59 37.02 -10.49
N SER A 274 7.55 36.31 -10.02
CA SER A 274 7.06 36.49 -8.64
C SER A 274 7.99 35.85 -7.60
N PRO A 275 7.99 36.38 -6.37
CA PRO A 275 8.71 35.76 -5.26
C PRO A 275 8.30 34.28 -5.02
N GLY A 276 7.06 33.93 -5.33
CA GLY A 276 6.57 32.55 -5.24
C GLY A 276 7.29 31.60 -6.19
N ILE A 277 7.48 32.00 -7.45
CA ILE A 277 8.26 31.22 -8.43
C ILE A 277 9.74 31.15 -8.03
N ALA A 278 10.33 32.25 -7.57
CA ALA A 278 11.71 32.23 -7.09
C ALA A 278 11.90 31.27 -5.92
N ALA A 279 10.97 31.24 -4.96
CA ALA A 279 11.00 30.30 -3.85
C ALA A 279 10.82 28.85 -4.33
N ALA A 280 9.88 28.59 -5.25
CA ALA A 280 9.64 27.27 -5.84
C ALA A 280 10.91 26.72 -6.52
N GLN A 281 11.57 27.51 -7.36
CA GLN A 281 12.81 27.12 -8.03
C GLN A 281 13.95 26.85 -7.04
N ARG A 282 14.02 27.63 -5.96
CA ARG A 282 15.00 27.42 -4.90
C ARG A 282 14.75 26.13 -4.16
N LEU A 283 13.50 25.84 -3.79
CA LEU A 283 13.09 24.57 -3.16
C LEU A 283 13.40 23.37 -4.07
N LYS A 284 13.02 23.45 -5.34
CA LYS A 284 13.35 22.45 -6.36
C LYS A 284 14.84 22.14 -6.39
N THR A 285 15.67 23.17 -6.50
CA THR A 285 17.14 23.04 -6.57
C THR A 285 17.70 22.36 -5.32
N LEU A 286 17.26 22.79 -4.12
CA LEU A 286 17.73 22.24 -2.87
C LEU A 286 17.39 20.76 -2.73
N LEU A 287 16.17 20.37 -3.06
CA LEU A 287 15.69 19.00 -2.96
C LEU A 287 16.35 18.09 -3.99
N SER A 288 16.43 18.51 -5.26
CA SER A 288 17.10 17.72 -6.31
C SER A 288 18.55 17.46 -5.96
N GLN A 289 19.31 18.50 -5.58
CA GLN A 289 20.71 18.34 -5.19
C GLN A 289 20.92 17.42 -3.99
N ALA A 290 20.01 17.47 -3.01
CA ALA A 290 20.09 16.59 -1.84
C ALA A 290 19.77 15.14 -2.20
N GLN A 291 18.75 14.92 -3.02
CA GLN A 291 18.39 13.60 -3.51
C GLN A 291 19.53 12.97 -4.31
N ASP A 292 20.07 13.70 -5.28
CA ASP A 292 21.18 13.22 -6.11
C ASP A 292 22.41 12.90 -5.27
N SER A 293 22.72 13.74 -4.28
CA SER A 293 23.86 13.54 -3.39
C SER A 293 23.75 12.25 -2.58
N VAL A 294 22.59 12.03 -1.94
CA VAL A 294 22.39 10.84 -1.10
C VAL A 294 22.24 9.57 -1.93
N ALA A 295 21.59 9.64 -3.10
CA ALA A 295 21.46 8.51 -4.02
C ALA A 295 22.82 8.10 -4.61
N THR A 296 23.66 9.09 -4.97
CA THR A 296 25.04 8.84 -5.44
C THR A 296 25.86 8.15 -4.36
N ALA A 297 25.80 8.65 -3.12
CA ALA A 297 26.51 8.02 -2.01
C ALA A 297 26.05 6.57 -1.74
N ASP A 298 24.75 6.30 -1.89
CA ASP A 298 24.19 4.96 -1.72
C ASP A 298 24.66 4.01 -2.83
N ALA A 299 24.66 4.48 -4.06
CA ALA A 299 25.18 3.72 -5.19
C ALA A 299 26.68 3.38 -5.02
N GLU A 300 27.51 4.37 -4.61
CA GLU A 300 28.93 4.17 -4.34
C GLU A 300 29.17 3.17 -3.21
N VAL A 301 28.46 3.26 -2.08
CA VAL A 301 28.52 2.29 -0.97
C VAL A 301 28.15 0.89 -1.45
N THR A 302 27.09 0.76 -2.24
CA THR A 302 26.61 -0.52 -2.75
C THR A 302 27.60 -1.15 -3.71
N GLN A 303 28.11 -0.39 -4.68
CA GLN A 303 29.07 -0.85 -5.68
C GLN A 303 30.40 -1.24 -5.02
N THR A 304 30.94 -0.37 -4.15
CA THR A 304 32.24 -0.58 -3.53
C THR A 304 32.21 -1.72 -2.51
N SER A 305 31.04 -1.97 -1.87
CA SER A 305 30.89 -3.07 -0.91
C SER A 305 31.11 -4.47 -1.50
N ALA A 306 30.91 -4.63 -2.81
CA ALA A 306 31.18 -5.89 -3.51
C ALA A 306 32.68 -6.25 -3.52
N THR A 307 33.54 -5.23 -3.57
CA THR A 307 35.01 -5.41 -3.56
C THR A 307 35.62 -5.23 -2.17
N PHE A 308 35.07 -4.31 -1.40
CA PHE A 308 35.53 -3.93 -0.07
C PHE A 308 34.41 -4.05 0.97
N PRO A 309 34.13 -5.24 1.54
CA PRO A 309 33.01 -5.45 2.47
C PRO A 309 33.01 -4.52 3.69
N THR A 310 34.16 -3.96 4.08
CA THR A 310 34.29 -3.01 5.20
C THR A 310 33.53 -1.71 4.97
N VAL A 311 33.19 -1.37 3.73
CA VAL A 311 32.41 -0.19 3.35
C VAL A 311 30.97 -0.26 3.92
N VAL A 312 30.44 -1.46 4.13
CA VAL A 312 29.07 -1.66 4.70
C VAL A 312 28.89 -0.95 6.04
N ARG A 313 29.96 -0.72 6.80
CA ARG A 313 29.92 0.02 8.08
C ARG A 313 29.38 1.45 7.96
N TYR A 314 29.39 2.04 6.78
CA TYR A 314 28.87 3.39 6.52
C TYR A 314 27.36 3.43 6.22
N ARG A 315 26.69 2.27 6.03
CA ARG A 315 25.23 2.20 5.77
C ARG A 315 24.41 2.92 6.86
N PRO A 316 24.67 2.77 8.18
CA PRO A 316 23.90 3.50 9.19
C PRO A 316 24.05 5.03 9.06
N ARG A 317 25.24 5.51 8.70
CA ARG A 317 25.47 6.94 8.48
C ARG A 317 24.73 7.43 7.22
N LEU A 318 24.73 6.64 6.16
CA LEU A 318 23.98 6.94 4.95
C LEU A 318 22.46 6.94 5.20
N GLN A 319 21.95 6.01 6.01
CA GLN A 319 20.53 6.02 6.45
C GLN A 319 20.16 7.31 7.18
N GLN A 320 21.07 7.91 7.93
CA GLN A 320 20.84 9.22 8.53
C GLN A 320 20.73 10.33 7.46
N GLY A 321 21.53 10.26 6.39
CA GLY A 321 21.40 11.16 5.23
C GLY A 321 20.04 11.04 4.56
N TRP A 322 19.57 9.81 4.33
CA TRP A 322 18.23 9.53 3.83
C TRP A 322 17.14 10.06 4.78
N ALA A 323 17.32 9.90 6.10
CA ALA A 323 16.34 10.40 7.07
C ALA A 323 16.19 11.93 7.00
N TYR A 324 17.28 12.70 6.87
CA TYR A 324 17.21 14.15 6.67
C TYR A 324 16.50 14.51 5.36
N PHE A 325 16.79 13.79 4.28
CA PHE A 325 16.09 14.01 2.99
C PHE A 325 14.60 13.71 3.12
N MET A 326 14.24 12.56 3.68
CA MET A 326 12.83 12.17 3.88
C MET A 326 12.09 13.15 4.80
N GLU A 327 12.77 13.79 5.75
CA GLU A 327 12.18 14.85 6.56
C GLU A 327 11.99 16.16 5.78
N ALA A 328 12.87 16.46 4.81
CA ALA A 328 12.70 17.63 3.96
C ALA A 328 11.43 17.57 3.09
N LEU A 329 10.96 16.37 2.72
CA LEU A 329 9.78 16.19 1.86
C LEU A 329 8.47 16.70 2.49
N PRO A 330 8.08 16.39 3.72
CA PRO A 330 6.94 17.05 4.34
C PRO A 330 7.21 18.53 4.64
N VAL A 331 8.44 18.90 5.07
CA VAL A 331 8.80 20.28 5.44
C VAL A 331 8.69 21.26 4.27
N GLN A 332 8.93 20.82 3.02
CA GLN A 332 8.77 21.69 1.84
C GLN A 332 7.37 22.29 1.73
N HIS A 333 6.34 21.63 2.26
CA HIS A 333 4.96 22.13 2.25
C HIS A 333 4.76 23.36 3.16
N SER A 334 5.72 23.68 4.03
CA SER A 334 5.76 24.97 4.73
C SER A 334 6.13 26.13 3.81
N LEU A 335 6.68 25.85 2.61
CA LEU A 335 7.24 26.79 1.63
C LEU A 335 8.37 27.66 2.23
N SER A 336 8.96 27.25 3.34
CA SER A 336 10.11 27.90 3.96
C SER A 336 11.40 27.37 3.34
N VAL A 337 12.02 28.20 2.49
CA VAL A 337 13.30 27.90 1.85
C VAL A 337 14.38 27.60 2.88
N ASP A 338 14.42 28.34 4.00
CA ASP A 338 15.45 28.19 5.04
C ASP A 338 15.35 26.83 5.73
N ARG A 339 14.14 26.42 6.13
CA ARG A 339 13.92 25.10 6.78
C ARG A 339 14.35 23.95 5.87
N VAL A 340 14.00 24.02 4.60
CA VAL A 340 14.39 23.00 3.62
C VAL A 340 15.89 23.05 3.37
N ALA A 341 16.50 24.25 3.30
CA ALA A 341 17.94 24.41 3.12
C ALA A 341 18.76 23.78 4.27
N ASP A 342 18.28 23.84 5.50
CA ASP A 342 18.96 23.23 6.65
C ASP A 342 18.98 21.70 6.57
N LEU A 343 17.84 21.08 6.25
CA LEU A 343 17.73 19.62 6.10
C LEU A 343 18.52 19.11 4.90
N THR A 344 18.40 19.78 3.76
CA THR A 344 19.13 19.40 2.54
C THR A 344 20.64 19.61 2.66
N ARG A 345 21.08 20.58 3.45
CA ARG A 345 22.50 20.76 3.81
C ARG A 345 22.99 19.59 4.65
N SER A 346 22.21 19.17 5.65
CA SER A 346 22.52 18.00 6.49
C SER A 346 22.60 16.72 5.66
N THR A 347 21.67 16.52 4.73
CA THR A 347 21.71 15.40 3.79
C THR A 347 23.00 15.36 3.00
N ARG A 348 23.37 16.49 2.36
CA ARG A 348 24.59 16.59 1.54
C ARG A 348 25.85 16.40 2.37
N SER A 349 25.91 17.01 3.56
CA SER A 349 27.07 16.88 4.45
C SER A 349 27.33 15.42 4.83
N VAL A 350 26.28 14.66 5.16
CA VAL A 350 26.41 13.23 5.46
C VAL A 350 26.82 12.43 4.23
N SER A 351 26.26 12.75 3.06
CA SER A 351 26.59 12.08 1.80
C SER A 351 28.05 12.30 1.42
N ASP A 352 28.55 13.52 1.53
CA ASP A 352 29.94 13.87 1.24
C ASP A 352 30.92 13.20 2.21
N GLU A 353 30.58 13.13 3.50
CA GLU A 353 31.34 12.40 4.50
C GLU A 353 31.49 10.90 4.15
N VAL A 354 30.37 10.27 3.80
CA VAL A 354 30.35 8.85 3.43
C VAL A 354 31.15 8.61 2.16
N ARG A 355 30.98 9.43 1.12
CA ARG A 355 31.71 9.32 -0.14
C ARG A 355 33.22 9.49 0.07
N ALA A 356 33.62 10.49 0.85
CA ALA A 356 35.04 10.69 1.17
C ALA A 356 35.66 9.46 1.87
N ALA A 357 34.91 8.85 2.79
CA ALA A 357 35.36 7.64 3.49
C ALA A 357 35.43 6.41 2.56
N VAL A 358 34.49 6.25 1.62
CA VAL A 358 34.53 5.18 0.60
C VAL A 358 35.75 5.34 -0.30
N HIS A 359 35.98 6.53 -0.84
CA HIS A 359 37.14 6.83 -1.69
C HIS A 359 38.48 6.65 -0.95
N GLY A 360 38.52 6.96 0.34
CA GLY A 360 39.69 6.72 1.20
C GLY A 360 40.06 5.23 1.25
N ILE A 361 39.06 4.35 1.45
CA ILE A 361 39.28 2.89 1.47
C ILE A 361 39.78 2.37 0.13
N GLU A 362 39.22 2.85 -0.98
CA GLU A 362 39.66 2.47 -2.32
C GLU A 362 41.10 2.92 -2.58
N GLY A 363 41.44 4.15 -2.22
CA GLY A 363 42.78 4.71 -2.38
C GLY A 363 43.83 3.93 -1.58
N GLU A 364 43.58 3.68 -0.31
CA GLU A 364 44.48 2.89 0.56
C GLU A 364 44.67 1.46 0.01
N SER A 365 43.59 0.85 -0.47
CA SER A 365 43.67 -0.50 -1.05
C SER A 365 44.47 -0.56 -2.33
N ARG A 366 44.28 0.41 -3.24
CA ARG A 366 45.10 0.51 -4.48
C ARG A 366 46.56 0.70 -4.15
N LEU A 367 46.90 1.55 -3.18
CA LEU A 367 48.27 1.76 -2.74
C LEU A 367 48.89 0.45 -2.17
N ARG A 368 48.12 -0.27 -1.35
CA ARG A 368 48.55 -1.55 -0.77
C ARG A 368 48.81 -2.60 -1.84
N TYR A 369 47.95 -2.72 -2.84
CA TYR A 369 48.19 -3.63 -3.98
C TYR A 369 49.42 -3.25 -4.81
N LEU A 370 49.68 -1.96 -5.01
CA LEU A 370 50.89 -1.48 -5.67
C LEU A 370 52.14 -1.90 -4.90
N TRP A 371 52.20 -1.71 -3.60
CA TRP A 371 53.32 -2.13 -2.76
C TRP A 371 53.51 -3.65 -2.78
N LEU A 372 52.43 -4.43 -2.75
CA LEU A 372 52.50 -5.88 -2.88
C LEU A 372 53.04 -6.30 -4.23
N ALA A 373 52.61 -5.66 -5.30
CA ALA A 373 53.13 -5.95 -6.65
C ALA A 373 54.63 -5.66 -6.75
N LEU A 374 55.08 -4.50 -6.21
CA LEU A 374 56.52 -4.18 -6.17
C LEU A 374 57.33 -5.17 -5.35
N ALA A 375 56.80 -5.61 -4.19
CA ALA A 375 57.44 -6.65 -3.38
C ALA A 375 57.56 -7.97 -4.12
N TRP A 376 56.52 -8.40 -4.85
CA TRP A 376 56.60 -9.62 -5.69
C TRP A 376 57.62 -9.50 -6.82
N VAL A 377 57.70 -8.34 -7.49
CA VAL A 377 58.73 -8.10 -8.52
C VAL A 377 60.14 -8.22 -7.90
N ALA A 378 60.39 -7.63 -6.73
CA ALA A 378 61.67 -7.74 -6.04
C ALA A 378 62.02 -9.19 -5.66
N ILE A 379 61.05 -9.97 -5.15
CA ILE A 379 61.21 -11.37 -4.80
C ILE A 379 61.57 -12.22 -6.06
N LEU A 380 60.84 -12.01 -7.15
CA LEU A 380 61.09 -12.72 -8.41
C LEU A 380 62.46 -12.36 -8.98
N PHE A 381 62.85 -11.10 -8.92
CA PHE A 381 64.20 -10.66 -9.33
C PHE A 381 65.29 -11.32 -8.50
N ALA A 382 65.15 -11.31 -7.16
CA ALA A 382 66.11 -11.97 -6.27
C ALA A 382 66.19 -13.49 -6.52
N ALA A 383 65.08 -14.16 -6.78
CA ALA A 383 65.03 -15.56 -7.13
C ALA A 383 65.72 -15.86 -8.47
N ALA A 384 65.53 -14.99 -9.46
CA ALA A 384 66.21 -15.10 -10.77
C ALA A 384 67.73 -14.94 -10.62
N VAL A 385 68.19 -13.91 -9.87
CA VAL A 385 69.61 -13.69 -9.58
C VAL A 385 70.21 -14.91 -8.85
N ALA A 386 69.54 -15.40 -7.80
CA ALA A 386 69.99 -16.60 -7.08
C ALA A 386 70.06 -17.86 -7.97
N SER A 387 69.11 -17.99 -8.87
CA SER A 387 69.13 -19.12 -9.86
C SER A 387 70.28 -19.00 -10.81
N LEU A 388 70.56 -17.83 -11.35
CA LEU A 388 71.70 -17.55 -12.21
C LEU A 388 73.01 -17.81 -11.48
N TYR A 389 73.17 -17.36 -10.27
CA TYR A 389 74.32 -17.58 -9.43
C TYR A 389 74.52 -19.07 -9.11
N ARG A 390 73.50 -19.85 -8.83
CA ARG A 390 73.57 -21.32 -8.66
C ARG A 390 73.94 -22.01 -9.93
N ARG A 391 73.47 -21.56 -11.11
CA ARG A 391 73.92 -22.14 -12.44
C ARG A 391 75.34 -21.85 -12.71
N GLN A 392 75.87 -20.67 -12.42
CA GLN A 392 77.27 -20.33 -12.61
C GLN A 392 78.17 -21.16 -11.68
N ARG A 393 77.86 -21.28 -10.40
CA ARG A 393 78.59 -22.13 -9.46
C ARG A 393 78.62 -23.62 -9.85
N ARG A 394 77.54 -24.12 -10.47
CA ARG A 394 77.51 -25.50 -10.97
C ARG A 394 78.40 -25.68 -12.18
N ARG A 395 78.65 -24.64 -12.96
CA ARG A 395 79.63 -24.71 -14.12
C ARG A 395 81.09 -24.60 -13.68
N GLU A 396 81.33 -24.00 -12.53
CA GLU A 396 82.65 -23.81 -11.96
C GLU A 396 83.12 -24.98 -11.06
N LYS A 397 82.26 -25.97 -10.77
CA LYS A 397 82.73 -27.23 -10.10
C LYS A 397 83.52 -28.03 -11.03
N PRO A 398 84.79 -28.33 -10.69
CA PRO A 398 85.64 -29.25 -11.51
C PRO A 398 84.97 -30.67 -11.56
N PRO A 399 85.15 -31.43 -12.63
CA PRO A 399 84.66 -32.81 -12.72
C PRO A 399 85.19 -33.62 -11.56
N GLU A 400 84.32 -34.25 -10.81
CA GLU A 400 84.75 -35.22 -9.78
C GLU A 400 85.51 -36.34 -10.47
N GLY A 401 86.82 -36.43 -10.17
CA GLY A 401 87.70 -37.49 -10.69
C GLY A 401 87.18 -38.89 -10.31
N PRO A 402 87.45 -39.93 -11.10
CA PRO A 402 86.91 -41.25 -10.84
C PRO A 402 87.37 -41.74 -9.45
N ALA A 403 86.40 -42.18 -8.68
CA ALA A 403 86.61 -42.83 -7.38
C ALA A 403 87.54 -44.03 -7.57
N THR A 404 88.80 -43.84 -7.16
CA THR A 404 89.73 -44.98 -7.09
C THR A 404 89.33 -45.89 -5.95
N GLY A 405 88.72 -47.03 -6.33
CA GLY A 405 88.44 -48.10 -5.42
C GLY A 405 89.78 -48.73 -4.95
N TYR A 406 89.98 -48.71 -3.64
CA TYR A 406 90.94 -49.61 -3.02
C TYR A 406 90.20 -50.73 -2.30
N ARG A 407 90.62 -51.96 -2.64
CA ARG A 407 90.22 -53.23 -2.02
C ARG A 407 90.57 -53.25 -0.53
#